data_3d4fec0adb5ced47df359c8af7b9e006
#
_entry.id   3d4fec0adb5ced47df359c8af7b9e006
#
_cell.length_a   1.000
_cell.length_b   1.000
_cell.length_c   1.000
_cell.angle_alpha   90.00
_cell.angle_beta   90.00
_cell.angle_gamma   90.00
#
_symmetry.space_group_name_H-M   'P 1'
#
loop_
_entity.id
_entity.type
_entity.pdbx_description
1 polymer ?
#
loop_
_entity_poly.entity_id
_entity_poly.type
_entity_poly.pdbx_seq_one_letter_code
_entity_poly.pdbx_strand_id
1 'polypeptide(L)'
;MPKSLYIDPVKVREPGYIHFEDIPVCQYNKTIKQELEEGNYTKEDLIRIYRDMAICREFEHMLTLIKTQANYNGVETTYPGPAHLSLGQEASCVGEAYLLTKDDITFGSHRSHSEILSKGLSCINKLSDEELMSTMENFLGGKTLAAVKKFADTSDVKELAIRFLL
;
A
#
# COMPACT_ATOMS: atom_id res chain seq x y z
N MET A 1 -5.80 -25.33 2.04
CA MET A 1 -4.82 -24.90 3.04
C MET A 1 -3.45 -24.91 2.40
N PRO A 2 -2.62 -23.89 2.57
CA PRO A 2 -1.25 -23.95 2.09
C PRO A 2 -0.52 -25.09 2.79
N LYS A 3 0.14 -25.94 2.02
CA LYS A 3 0.98 -27.00 2.58
C LYS A 3 2.26 -26.37 3.10
N SER A 4 2.56 -26.53 4.37
CA SER A 4 3.87 -26.20 4.91
C SER A 4 4.87 -27.25 4.46
N LEU A 5 5.94 -26.84 3.82
CA LEU A 5 7.06 -27.72 3.53
C LEU A 5 8.02 -27.68 4.73
N TYR A 6 8.17 -28.79 5.42
CA TYR A 6 9.21 -28.92 6.44
C TYR A 6 10.50 -29.44 5.80
N ILE A 7 11.54 -28.62 5.84
CA ILE A 7 12.86 -28.98 5.37
C ILE A 7 13.73 -29.31 6.60
N ASP A 8 14.13 -30.57 6.73
CA ASP A 8 15.07 -31.00 7.77
C ASP A 8 16.47 -30.44 7.44
N PRO A 9 17.03 -29.53 8.26
CA PRO A 9 18.31 -28.90 7.97
C PRO A 9 19.50 -29.86 8.02
N VAL A 10 19.36 -31.03 8.62
CA VAL A 10 20.41 -32.03 8.65
C VAL A 10 20.39 -32.82 7.32
N LYS A 11 19.22 -33.29 6.90
CA LYS A 11 19.06 -34.03 5.64
C LYS A 11 19.40 -33.20 4.40
N VAL A 12 19.08 -31.90 4.39
CA VAL A 12 19.39 -31.03 3.26
C VAL A 12 20.90 -30.83 3.05
N ARG A 13 21.72 -31.07 4.09
CA ARG A 13 23.19 -30.99 4.00
C ARG A 13 23.84 -32.28 3.51
N GLU A 14 23.11 -33.36 3.43
CA GLU A 14 23.62 -34.59 2.85
C GLU A 14 23.77 -34.44 1.34
N PRO A 15 24.85 -34.96 0.74
CA PRO A 15 24.99 -34.96 -0.72
C PRO A 15 23.82 -35.69 -1.39
N GLY A 16 23.11 -35.03 -2.30
CA GLY A 16 21.97 -35.63 -2.96
C GLY A 16 21.20 -34.62 -3.79
N TYR A 17 19.96 -34.98 -4.12
CA TYR A 17 19.04 -34.14 -4.90
C TYR A 17 17.77 -33.89 -4.10
N ILE A 18 17.26 -32.64 -4.17
CA ILE A 18 15.96 -32.29 -3.63
C ILE A 18 14.97 -32.30 -4.80
N HIS A 19 13.95 -33.13 -4.69
CA HIS A 19 12.86 -33.20 -5.66
C HIS A 19 11.66 -32.45 -5.09
N PHE A 20 11.08 -31.54 -5.87
CA PHE A 20 9.83 -30.86 -5.56
C PHE A 20 8.72 -31.43 -6.44
N GLU A 21 7.49 -31.48 -5.90
CA GLU A 21 6.30 -31.62 -6.72
C GLU A 21 6.20 -30.43 -7.69
N ASP A 22 5.47 -30.60 -8.79
CA ASP A 22 5.26 -29.52 -9.77
C ASP A 22 4.69 -28.29 -9.09
N ILE A 23 5.30 -27.14 -9.34
CA ILE A 23 4.84 -25.86 -8.83
C ILE A 23 3.82 -25.32 -9.84
N PRO A 24 2.53 -25.19 -9.47
CA PRO A 24 1.54 -24.69 -10.40
C PRO A 24 1.82 -23.22 -10.74
N VAL A 25 1.88 -22.94 -12.02
CA VAL A 25 1.96 -21.56 -12.54
C VAL A 25 0.54 -21.10 -12.86
N CYS A 26 0.00 -20.24 -12.00
CA CYS A 26 -1.30 -19.62 -12.25
C CYS A 26 -1.14 -18.50 -13.27
N GLN A 27 -1.92 -18.56 -14.36
CA GLN A 27 -2.00 -17.49 -15.34
C GLN A 27 -3.33 -16.76 -15.18
N TYR A 28 -3.23 -15.43 -15.09
CA TYR A 28 -4.39 -14.56 -15.12
C TYR A 28 -4.66 -14.11 -16.55
N ASN A 29 -5.76 -14.60 -17.13
CA ASN A 29 -6.10 -14.39 -18.54
C ASN A 29 -7.39 -13.57 -18.75
N LYS A 30 -8.00 -13.06 -17.67
CA LYS A 30 -9.24 -12.29 -17.76
C LYS A 30 -8.96 -10.85 -18.13
N THR A 31 -9.89 -10.29 -18.89
CA THR A 31 -9.93 -8.87 -19.21
C THR A 31 -10.74 -8.10 -18.16
N ILE A 32 -10.54 -6.79 -18.06
CA ILE A 32 -11.36 -5.90 -17.21
C ILE A 32 -12.85 -6.08 -17.51
N LYS A 33 -13.22 -6.24 -18.79
CA LYS A 33 -14.62 -6.47 -19.18
C LYS A 33 -15.20 -7.74 -18.57
N GLN A 34 -14.46 -8.83 -18.61
CA GLN A 34 -14.87 -10.10 -18.00
C GLN A 34 -15.01 -9.98 -16.48
N GLU A 35 -14.09 -9.29 -15.82
CA GLU A 35 -14.14 -9.08 -14.37
C GLU A 35 -15.37 -8.27 -13.94
N LEU A 36 -15.76 -7.26 -14.75
CA LEU A 36 -16.96 -6.47 -14.52
C LEU A 36 -18.23 -7.29 -14.79
N GLU A 37 -18.26 -8.07 -15.87
CA GLU A 37 -19.39 -8.93 -16.23
C GLU A 37 -19.62 -10.05 -15.21
N GLU A 38 -18.58 -10.58 -14.63
CA GLU A 38 -18.62 -11.57 -13.56
C GLU A 38 -18.96 -10.99 -12.17
N GLY A 39 -18.93 -9.66 -12.04
CA GLY A 39 -19.22 -8.96 -10.80
C GLY A 39 -18.12 -9.04 -9.74
N ASN A 40 -16.89 -9.38 -10.13
CA ASN A 40 -15.75 -9.42 -9.22
C ASN A 40 -15.31 -8.01 -8.80
N TYR A 41 -15.48 -7.03 -9.69
CA TYR A 41 -15.21 -5.62 -9.45
C TYR A 41 -16.35 -4.75 -9.99
N THR A 42 -16.56 -3.62 -9.34
CA THR A 42 -17.37 -2.53 -9.87
C THR A 42 -16.49 -1.53 -10.61
N LYS A 43 -17.10 -0.61 -11.33
CA LYS A 43 -16.40 0.51 -11.98
C LYS A 43 -15.71 1.42 -10.95
N GLU A 44 -16.39 1.62 -9.84
CA GLU A 44 -15.94 2.42 -8.70
C GLU A 44 -14.71 1.78 -8.06
N ASP A 45 -14.69 0.45 -7.93
CA ASP A 45 -13.52 -0.29 -7.44
C ASP A 45 -12.30 -0.08 -8.34
N LEU A 46 -12.47 -0.16 -9.65
CA LEU A 46 -11.37 0.04 -10.60
C LEU A 46 -10.84 1.48 -10.57
N ILE A 47 -11.73 2.47 -10.43
CA ILE A 47 -11.33 3.88 -10.28
C ILE A 47 -10.57 4.07 -8.97
N ARG A 48 -11.03 3.46 -7.88
CA ARG A 48 -10.34 3.48 -6.58
C ARG A 48 -8.94 2.87 -6.69
N ILE A 49 -8.83 1.67 -7.26
CA ILE A 49 -7.53 1.00 -7.46
C ILE A 49 -6.57 1.91 -8.24
N TYR A 50 -7.04 2.50 -9.33
CA TYR A 50 -6.23 3.42 -10.13
C TYR A 50 -5.80 4.67 -9.35
N ARG A 51 -6.71 5.27 -8.56
CA ARG A 51 -6.39 6.40 -7.69
C ARG A 51 -5.35 6.02 -6.63
N ASP A 52 -5.52 4.88 -5.99
CA ASP A 52 -4.60 4.43 -4.93
C ASP A 52 -3.19 4.16 -5.53
N MET A 53 -3.10 3.60 -6.74
CA MET A 53 -1.83 3.48 -7.48
C MET A 53 -1.22 4.84 -7.81
N ALA A 54 -2.03 5.82 -8.21
CA ALA A 54 -1.55 7.17 -8.52
C ALA A 54 -1.01 7.88 -7.27
N ILE A 55 -1.66 7.72 -6.12
CA ILE A 55 -1.18 8.27 -4.84
C ILE A 55 0.18 7.65 -4.48
N CYS A 56 0.32 6.34 -4.54
CA CYS A 56 1.60 5.68 -4.30
C CYS A 56 2.70 6.17 -5.25
N ARG A 57 2.39 6.33 -6.55
CA ARG A 57 3.32 6.85 -7.56
C ARG A 57 3.76 8.27 -7.25
N GLU A 58 2.84 9.16 -6.92
CA GLU A 58 3.16 10.56 -6.63
C GLU A 58 3.96 10.70 -5.34
N PHE A 59 3.69 9.89 -4.31
CA PHE A 59 4.51 9.87 -3.11
C PHE A 59 5.97 9.51 -3.42
N GLU A 60 6.21 8.45 -4.20
CA GLU A 60 7.56 8.05 -4.60
C GLU A 60 8.24 9.08 -5.49
N HIS A 61 7.47 9.74 -6.35
CA HIS A 61 7.97 10.84 -7.18
C HIS A 61 8.37 12.05 -6.34
N MET A 62 7.56 12.41 -5.35
CA MET A 62 7.91 13.45 -4.36
C MET A 62 9.24 13.12 -3.67
N LEU A 63 9.39 11.90 -3.15
CA LEU A 63 10.64 11.48 -2.50
C LEU A 63 11.84 11.57 -3.46
N THR A 64 11.64 11.21 -4.73
CA THR A 64 12.69 11.32 -5.76
C THR A 64 13.13 12.77 -5.94
N LEU A 65 12.19 13.71 -6.06
CA LEU A 65 12.49 15.12 -6.23
C LEU A 65 13.15 15.72 -4.97
N ILE A 66 12.68 15.39 -3.79
CA ILE A 66 13.30 15.80 -2.53
C ILE A 66 14.75 15.31 -2.47
N LYS A 67 15.02 14.05 -2.85
CA LYS A 67 16.37 13.46 -2.82
C LYS A 67 17.32 14.06 -3.85
N THR A 68 16.83 14.37 -5.04
CA THR A 68 17.66 14.78 -6.16
C THR A 68 17.77 16.29 -6.32
N GLN A 69 16.75 17.02 -5.92
CA GLN A 69 16.62 18.47 -6.13
C GLN A 69 16.48 19.27 -4.84
N ALA A 70 16.33 18.60 -3.68
CA ALA A 70 16.04 19.23 -2.39
C ALA A 70 14.79 20.15 -2.43
N ASN A 71 13.87 19.90 -3.36
CA ASN A 71 12.67 20.71 -3.59
C ASN A 71 11.53 19.83 -4.12
N TYR A 72 10.32 20.12 -3.63
CA TYR A 72 9.09 19.60 -4.17
C TYR A 72 8.02 20.68 -4.18
N ASN A 73 7.47 20.99 -5.36
CA ASN A 73 6.44 22.02 -5.55
C ASN A 73 6.76 23.39 -4.91
N GLY A 74 8.01 23.80 -4.99
CA GLY A 74 8.47 25.07 -4.42
C GLY A 74 8.79 25.03 -2.91
N VAL A 75 8.61 23.88 -2.27
CA VAL A 75 9.01 23.67 -0.87
C VAL A 75 10.43 23.09 -0.84
N GLU A 76 11.36 23.89 -0.34
CA GLU A 76 12.74 23.46 -0.11
C GLU A 76 12.80 22.55 1.11
N THR A 77 13.33 21.35 0.92
CA THR A 77 13.49 20.39 2.01
C THR A 77 14.60 19.40 1.69
N THR A 78 15.23 18.87 2.72
CA THR A 78 16.27 17.86 2.59
C THR A 78 15.87 16.60 3.34
N TYR A 79 16.15 15.46 2.74
CA TYR A 79 16.01 14.15 3.38
C TYR A 79 17.40 13.53 3.57
N PRO A 80 17.94 13.49 4.79
CA PRO A 80 19.34 13.12 5.02
C PRO A 80 19.62 11.62 4.88
N GLY A 81 18.59 10.77 4.97
CA GLY A 81 18.74 9.31 4.90
C GLY A 81 18.76 8.75 3.48
N PRO A 82 19.04 7.47 3.30
CA PRO A 82 18.79 6.76 2.05
C PRO A 82 17.27 6.66 1.82
N ALA A 83 16.83 6.80 0.57
CA ALA A 83 15.46 6.48 0.17
C ALA A 83 15.49 5.32 -0.82
N HIS A 84 14.92 4.20 -0.41
CA HIS A 84 14.74 3.03 -1.28
C HIS A 84 13.32 3.07 -1.83
N LEU A 85 13.20 3.53 -3.06
CA LEU A 85 11.92 3.78 -3.70
C LEU A 85 11.19 2.49 -4.07
N SER A 86 9.87 2.48 -3.93
CA SER A 86 8.97 1.43 -4.44
C SER A 86 8.41 1.78 -5.83
N LEU A 87 8.98 2.76 -6.51
CA LEU A 87 8.53 3.20 -7.84
C LEU A 87 8.46 2.03 -8.82
N GLY A 88 7.30 1.82 -9.44
CA GLY A 88 7.03 0.69 -10.31
C GLY A 88 6.36 -0.52 -9.63
N GLN A 89 6.15 -0.48 -8.31
CA GLN A 89 5.52 -1.57 -7.55
C GLN A 89 4.05 -1.27 -7.20
N GLU A 90 3.47 -0.18 -7.70
CA GLU A 90 2.15 0.31 -7.32
C GLU A 90 1.06 -0.74 -7.52
N ALA A 91 1.08 -1.44 -8.65
CA ALA A 91 0.06 -2.44 -8.98
C ALA A 91 0.11 -3.65 -8.03
N SER A 92 1.31 -4.11 -7.66
CA SER A 92 1.46 -5.23 -6.73
C SER A 92 1.04 -4.84 -5.32
N CYS A 93 1.50 -3.67 -4.83
CA CYS A 93 1.18 -3.20 -3.48
C CYS A 93 -0.31 -2.90 -3.30
N VAL A 94 -0.93 -2.20 -4.26
CA VAL A 94 -2.36 -1.91 -4.21
C VAL A 94 -3.20 -3.17 -4.39
N GLY A 95 -2.79 -4.08 -5.28
CA GLY A 95 -3.47 -5.36 -5.49
C GLY A 95 -3.43 -6.25 -4.25
N GLU A 96 -2.28 -6.36 -3.59
CA GLU A 96 -2.14 -7.09 -2.33
C GLU A 96 -3.02 -6.47 -1.22
N ALA A 97 -2.97 -5.15 -1.07
CA ALA A 97 -3.69 -4.45 -0.03
C ALA A 97 -5.20 -4.35 -0.25
N TYR A 98 -5.69 -4.58 -1.48
CA TYR A 98 -7.10 -4.32 -1.86
C TYR A 98 -8.11 -5.00 -0.94
N LEU A 99 -7.85 -6.24 -0.53
CA LEU A 99 -8.73 -7.00 0.36
C LEU A 99 -8.42 -6.79 1.85
N LEU A 100 -7.28 -6.21 2.20
CA LEU A 100 -6.86 -6.04 3.59
C LEU A 100 -7.73 -5.03 4.34
N THR A 101 -7.90 -5.29 5.63
CA THR A 101 -8.68 -4.49 6.58
C THR A 101 -7.77 -3.99 7.71
N LYS A 102 -8.31 -3.23 8.66
CA LYS A 102 -7.58 -2.77 9.85
C LYS A 102 -7.02 -3.90 10.72
N ASP A 103 -7.63 -5.08 10.65
CA ASP A 103 -7.27 -6.24 11.49
C ASP A 103 -6.16 -7.10 10.89
N ASP A 104 -5.78 -6.84 9.62
CA ASP A 104 -4.71 -7.55 8.95
C ASP A 104 -3.35 -6.92 9.27
N ILE A 105 -2.30 -7.74 9.29
CA ILE A 105 -0.92 -7.30 9.51
C ILE A 105 -0.13 -7.52 8.22
N THR A 106 0.58 -6.50 7.77
CA THR A 106 1.49 -6.58 6.62
C THR A 106 2.94 -6.50 7.07
N PHE A 107 3.79 -7.23 6.40
CA PHE A 107 5.23 -7.17 6.57
C PHE A 107 5.84 -6.62 5.28
N GLY A 108 6.47 -5.49 5.37
CA GLY A 108 7.12 -4.86 4.23
C GLY A 108 8.63 -5.05 4.21
N SER A 109 9.23 -4.76 3.08
CA SER A 109 10.67 -4.73 2.88
C SER A 109 11.25 -3.34 3.25
N HIS A 110 12.53 -3.10 2.97
CA HIS A 110 13.12 -1.76 3.07
C HIS A 110 12.57 -0.75 2.04
N ARG A 111 11.70 -1.18 1.13
CA ARG A 111 10.96 -0.37 0.15
C ARG A 111 9.46 -0.29 0.48
N SER A 112 9.10 -0.36 1.75
CA SER A 112 7.71 -0.54 2.20
C SER A 112 6.80 0.67 2.05
N HIS A 113 7.22 1.76 1.42
CA HIS A 113 6.37 2.95 1.31
C HIS A 113 5.02 2.62 0.67
N SER A 114 5.03 2.02 -0.53
CA SER A 114 3.80 1.67 -1.24
C SER A 114 2.97 0.61 -0.53
N GLU A 115 3.59 -0.37 0.16
CA GLU A 115 2.88 -1.38 0.97
C GLU A 115 2.14 -0.72 2.14
N ILE A 116 2.80 0.21 2.86
CA ILE A 116 2.18 0.95 3.98
C ILE A 116 1.06 1.85 3.48
N LEU A 117 1.31 2.63 2.42
CA LEU A 117 0.32 3.53 1.85
C LEU A 117 -0.89 2.77 1.31
N SER A 118 -0.68 1.70 0.55
CA SER A 118 -1.76 0.87 0.00
C SER A 118 -2.62 0.25 1.09
N LYS A 119 -1.99 -0.26 2.16
CA LYS A 119 -2.71 -0.77 3.33
C LYS A 119 -3.52 0.31 4.01
N GLY A 120 -2.94 1.49 4.23
CA GLY A 120 -3.62 2.65 4.81
C GLY A 120 -4.82 3.10 3.96
N LEU A 121 -4.63 3.23 2.64
CA LEU A 121 -5.69 3.58 1.69
C LEU A 121 -6.81 2.53 1.67
N SER A 122 -6.48 1.24 1.71
CA SER A 122 -7.47 0.17 1.81
C SER A 122 -8.31 0.27 3.09
N CYS A 123 -7.68 0.57 4.24
CA CYS A 123 -8.39 0.80 5.50
C CYS A 123 -9.30 2.03 5.42
N ILE A 124 -8.79 3.17 4.91
CA ILE A 124 -9.56 4.40 4.76
C ILE A 124 -10.83 4.17 3.92
N ASN A 125 -10.72 3.40 2.85
CA ASN A 125 -11.87 3.12 1.99
C ASN A 125 -12.96 2.27 2.68
N LYS A 126 -12.60 1.46 3.69
CA LYS A 126 -13.49 0.48 4.35
C LYS A 126 -14.03 0.95 5.70
N LEU A 127 -13.34 1.86 6.37
CA LEU A 127 -13.76 2.40 7.66
C LEU A 127 -14.85 3.45 7.50
N SER A 128 -15.70 3.60 8.53
CA SER A 128 -16.65 4.69 8.60
C SER A 128 -15.97 6.02 8.93
N ASP A 129 -16.65 7.13 8.67
CA ASP A 129 -16.14 8.46 8.96
C ASP A 129 -15.89 8.65 10.46
N GLU A 130 -16.74 8.05 11.33
CA GLU A 130 -16.58 8.08 12.78
C GLU A 130 -15.32 7.32 13.23
N GLU A 131 -15.08 6.13 12.67
CA GLU A 131 -13.89 5.33 12.98
C GLU A 131 -12.60 6.05 12.51
N LEU A 132 -12.63 6.67 11.34
CA LEU A 132 -11.50 7.45 10.80
C LEU A 132 -11.23 8.67 11.67
N MET A 133 -12.25 9.44 12.03
CA MET A 133 -12.09 10.60 12.89
C MET A 133 -11.56 10.21 14.26
N SER A 134 -12.13 9.18 14.88
CA SER A 134 -11.66 8.68 16.17
C SER A 134 -10.19 8.25 16.11
N THR A 135 -9.78 7.59 15.03
CA THR A 135 -8.38 7.17 14.84
C THR A 135 -7.44 8.38 14.75
N MET A 136 -7.80 9.36 13.92
CA MET A 136 -6.97 10.56 13.70
C MET A 136 -6.90 11.45 14.97
N GLU A 137 -7.98 11.55 15.74
CA GLU A 137 -8.05 12.32 16.99
C GLU A 137 -7.22 11.69 18.10
N ASN A 138 -7.20 10.37 18.16
CA ASN A 138 -6.44 9.64 19.18
C ASN A 138 -4.93 9.51 18.84
N PHE A 139 -4.56 9.58 17.55
CA PHE A 139 -3.16 9.47 17.15
C PHE A 139 -2.34 10.68 17.65
N LEU A 140 -1.32 10.41 18.45
CA LEU A 140 -0.46 11.41 19.08
C LEU A 140 -1.22 12.56 19.77
N GLY A 141 -2.40 12.26 20.34
CA GLY A 141 -3.27 13.24 20.99
C GLY A 141 -3.79 14.31 20.03
N GLY A 142 -4.06 13.94 18.78
CA GLY A 142 -4.64 14.81 17.75
C GLY A 142 -3.69 15.84 17.12
N LYS A 143 -2.42 15.84 17.49
CA LYS A 143 -1.44 16.84 17.00
C LYS A 143 -1.26 16.78 15.48
N THR A 144 -1.17 15.57 14.92
CA THR A 144 -1.05 15.38 13.48
C THR A 144 -2.31 15.86 12.76
N LEU A 145 -3.49 15.51 13.26
CA LEU A 145 -4.76 15.99 12.70
C LEU A 145 -4.86 17.51 12.72
N ALA A 146 -4.45 18.14 13.82
CA ALA A 146 -4.42 19.62 13.94
C ALA A 146 -3.46 20.26 12.93
N ALA A 147 -2.33 19.62 12.64
CA ALA A 147 -1.40 20.08 11.62
C ALA A 147 -1.99 19.94 10.21
N VAL A 148 -2.55 18.78 9.89
CA VAL A 148 -3.16 18.53 8.58
C VAL A 148 -4.32 19.48 8.30
N LYS A 149 -5.21 19.70 9.29
CA LYS A 149 -6.35 20.63 9.16
C LYS A 149 -5.98 22.07 8.85
N LYS A 150 -4.75 22.52 9.13
CA LYS A 150 -4.30 23.88 8.76
C LYS A 150 -4.13 24.06 7.25
N PHE A 151 -3.87 22.97 6.54
CA PHE A 151 -3.59 22.98 5.10
C PHE A 151 -4.64 22.22 4.28
N ALA A 152 -5.50 21.45 4.95
CA ALA A 152 -6.55 20.71 4.29
C ALA A 152 -7.78 21.64 4.07
N ASP A 153 -8.06 21.92 2.81
CA ASP A 153 -9.27 22.63 2.38
C ASP A 153 -10.35 21.59 2.00
N THR A 154 -10.74 20.77 2.98
CA THR A 154 -11.76 19.73 2.77
C THR A 154 -12.52 19.45 4.05
N SER A 155 -13.83 19.18 3.91
CA SER A 155 -14.70 18.64 4.96
C SER A 155 -14.95 17.14 4.81
N ASP A 156 -14.48 16.54 3.72
CA ASP A 156 -14.59 15.10 3.49
C ASP A 156 -13.61 14.36 4.40
N VAL A 157 -14.15 13.47 5.23
CA VAL A 157 -13.36 12.74 6.23
C VAL A 157 -12.38 11.76 5.59
N LYS A 158 -12.75 11.11 4.50
CA LYS A 158 -11.84 10.19 3.79
C LYS A 158 -10.71 10.93 3.12
N GLU A 159 -10.99 12.05 2.49
CA GLU A 159 -9.97 12.92 1.91
C GLU A 159 -9.01 13.45 2.99
N LEU A 160 -9.55 13.85 4.15
CA LEU A 160 -8.76 14.27 5.30
C LEU A 160 -7.87 13.12 5.81
N ALA A 161 -8.41 11.90 5.88
CA ALA A 161 -7.66 10.71 6.30
C ALA A 161 -6.54 10.35 5.31
N ILE A 162 -6.74 10.52 4.00
CA ILE A 162 -5.68 10.35 3.01
C ILE A 162 -4.55 11.36 3.25
N ARG A 163 -4.87 12.63 3.47
CA ARG A 163 -3.87 13.67 3.78
C ARG A 163 -3.18 13.45 5.13
N PHE A 164 -3.86 12.81 6.06
CA PHE A 164 -3.30 12.43 7.35
C PHE A 164 -2.33 11.25 7.23
N LEU A 165 -2.58 10.33 6.30
CA LEU A 165 -1.74 9.17 6.02
C LEU A 165 -0.43 9.57 5.31
N LEU A 166 -0.48 10.56 4.39
CA LEU A 166 0.66 11.07 3.60
C LEU A 166 1.52 12.05 4.38
#